data_5e663b9889fbd97cd966a10547bd9193
#
_entry.id   5e663b9889fbd97cd966a10547bd9193
#
_cell.length_a   1.000
_cell.length_b   1.000
_cell.length_c   1.000
_cell.angle_alpha   90.00
_cell.angle_beta   90.00
_cell.angle_gamma   90.00
#
_symmetry.space_group_name_H-M   'P 1'
#
loop_
_entity.id
_entity.type
_entity.pdbx_description
1 polymer ?
#
loop_
_entity_poly.entity_id
_entity_poly.type
_entity_poly.pdbx_seq_one_letter_code
_entity_poly.pdbx_strand_id
1 'polypeptide(L)'
;MSDHLLILRLSGDFYTKARKTRMRFFRRLVANLEAALKAHGIPYRLEPTWSRLYLETPDPGAAEVLSRVFGVQSVSEIQRRPWEKLEDVVAMGVEIFGGAVRGKSFAVRGTRRGERDRIGFDSTRVESALGRALLDAGAGRVNLSEPEVIANVELEPGTVHFFFDKVRGTGGLPIGVEGRAMALVSGGFDSAVASWLMLKRGVQLDYVFCNLAGSAHRLGVLKVMKRMTELWSYGYSPRLHEVDLSSLLPELRARVQPHNWQVVLKRLILRTGAMVAHRGGRLGIVTGDAIGQVSSQTLQNLAVVSLAVPETLVLRPLLGFNKEEIMDMARRIGVYDLSAAVSEYCDLAPPKPTTRAVLKDVLRDEAALDLDRLGALIDARHVTHLRSFDPESVEIVPEVDRVPAGATVIDLRAAPAWRAWSYPGSLRLDLPQALAAYRSFDRERPYVLVCEVGLKSAHLAEKMREAGFEAFQLKGGLKGLMALAGEEEAAALLAPAVRD
;
A
#
# COMPACT_ATOMS: atom_id res chain seq x y z
N MET A 1 -24.52 28.57 -0.23
CA MET A 1 -23.19 28.00 0.06
C MET A 1 -22.26 28.54 -1.01
N SER A 2 -21.14 29.15 -0.64
CA SER A 2 -20.15 29.59 -1.62
C SER A 2 -19.44 28.36 -2.20
N ASP A 3 -19.58 28.13 -3.49
CA ASP A 3 -18.87 27.03 -4.16
C ASP A 3 -17.37 27.38 -4.24
N HIS A 4 -16.54 26.39 -3.91
CA HIS A 4 -15.09 26.47 -4.11
C HIS A 4 -14.77 26.23 -5.57
N LEU A 5 -14.01 27.10 -6.19
CA LEU A 5 -13.51 26.94 -7.55
C LEU A 5 -12.07 26.42 -7.49
N LEU A 6 -11.87 25.18 -7.96
CA LEU A 6 -10.56 24.54 -8.00
C LEU A 6 -10.00 24.51 -9.43
N ILE A 7 -8.70 24.78 -9.56
CA ILE A 7 -7.93 24.54 -10.79
C ILE A 7 -7.02 23.34 -10.63
N LEU A 8 -7.11 22.36 -11.53
CA LEU A 8 -6.26 21.19 -11.57
C LEU A 8 -5.24 21.35 -12.69
N ARG A 9 -3.97 21.19 -12.34
CA ARG A 9 -2.87 21.20 -13.31
C ARG A 9 -2.43 19.78 -13.60
N LEU A 10 -2.22 19.47 -14.88
CA LEU A 10 -1.87 18.14 -15.36
C LEU A 10 -0.37 17.87 -15.15
N SER A 11 -0.02 16.60 -14.98
CA SER A 11 1.37 16.15 -14.98
C SER A 11 2.10 16.51 -16.27
N GLY A 12 3.38 16.83 -16.16
CA GLY A 12 4.27 17.09 -17.31
C GLY A 12 4.28 15.96 -18.35
N ASP A 13 4.07 14.72 -17.91
CA ASP A 13 4.01 13.53 -18.76
C ASP A 13 2.95 13.62 -19.89
N PHE A 14 1.90 14.44 -19.72
CA PHE A 14 0.88 14.65 -20.77
C PHE A 14 1.42 15.44 -21.96
N TYR A 15 2.28 16.42 -21.70
CA TYR A 15 2.73 17.36 -22.73
C TYR A 15 3.77 16.76 -23.67
N THR A 16 4.43 15.68 -23.26
CA THR A 16 5.39 14.93 -24.09
C THR A 16 4.71 13.96 -25.07
N LYS A 17 3.39 13.78 -24.99
CA LYS A 17 2.64 12.82 -25.82
C LYS A 17 2.08 13.46 -27.09
N ALA A 18 2.03 12.69 -28.17
CA ALA A 18 1.35 13.09 -29.39
C ALA A 18 -0.13 13.41 -29.11
N ARG A 19 -0.73 14.32 -29.90
CA ARG A 19 -2.10 14.84 -29.67
C ARG A 19 -3.15 13.75 -29.44
N LYS A 20 -3.18 12.70 -30.26
CA LYS A 20 -4.15 11.58 -30.13
C LYS A 20 -4.00 10.83 -28.79
N THR A 21 -2.78 10.53 -28.40
CA THR A 21 -2.45 9.86 -27.14
C THR A 21 -2.81 10.75 -25.94
N ARG A 22 -2.46 12.03 -26.01
CA ARG A 22 -2.79 13.01 -24.97
C ARG A 22 -4.29 13.13 -24.77
N MET A 23 -5.10 13.16 -25.81
CA MET A 23 -6.56 13.20 -25.70
C MET A 23 -7.13 11.92 -25.07
N ARG A 24 -6.57 10.75 -25.38
CA ARG A 24 -6.93 9.48 -24.73
C ARG A 24 -6.63 9.53 -23.23
N PHE A 25 -5.44 10.00 -22.84
CA PHE A 25 -5.02 10.14 -21.45
C PHE A 25 -5.89 11.14 -20.69
N PHE A 26 -6.20 12.26 -21.33
CA PHE A 26 -7.06 13.29 -20.76
C PHE A 26 -8.47 12.76 -20.46
N ARG A 27 -9.11 12.09 -21.41
CA ARG A 27 -10.43 11.45 -21.19
C ARG A 27 -10.37 10.44 -20.03
N ARG A 28 -9.30 9.67 -19.95
CA ARG A 28 -9.11 8.71 -18.85
C ARG A 28 -8.92 9.41 -17.51
N LEU A 29 -8.17 10.50 -17.48
CA LEU A 29 -8.00 11.30 -16.26
C LEU A 29 -9.34 11.86 -15.78
N VAL A 30 -10.13 12.46 -16.68
CA VAL A 30 -11.47 12.97 -16.35
C VAL A 30 -12.33 11.87 -15.73
N ALA A 31 -12.39 10.70 -16.35
CA ALA A 31 -13.15 9.57 -15.81
C ALA A 31 -12.65 9.11 -14.42
N ASN A 32 -11.32 9.14 -14.18
CA ASN A 32 -10.76 8.78 -12.87
C ASN A 32 -11.06 9.85 -11.81
N LEU A 33 -11.05 11.14 -12.18
CA LEU A 33 -11.44 12.25 -11.29
C LEU A 33 -12.91 12.16 -10.88
N GLU A 34 -13.80 11.94 -11.84
CA GLU A 34 -15.22 11.72 -11.57
C GLU A 34 -15.46 10.51 -10.66
N ALA A 35 -14.73 9.41 -10.90
CA ALA A 35 -14.81 8.23 -10.05
C ALA A 35 -14.31 8.51 -8.62
N ALA A 36 -13.28 9.34 -8.44
CA ALA A 36 -12.80 9.75 -7.13
C ALA A 36 -13.84 10.60 -6.39
N LEU A 37 -14.40 11.61 -7.03
CA LEU A 37 -15.42 12.47 -6.46
C LEU A 37 -16.68 11.67 -6.06
N LYS A 38 -17.16 10.81 -6.95
CA LYS A 38 -18.30 9.92 -6.66
C LYS A 38 -18.03 8.96 -5.50
N ALA A 39 -16.82 8.40 -5.41
CA ALA A 39 -16.45 7.50 -4.31
C ALA A 39 -16.45 8.18 -2.94
N HIS A 40 -16.25 9.50 -2.90
CA HIS A 40 -16.29 10.32 -1.69
C HIS A 40 -17.61 11.08 -1.50
N GLY A 41 -18.60 10.88 -2.37
CA GLY A 41 -19.90 11.57 -2.28
C GLY A 41 -19.81 13.08 -2.49
N ILE A 42 -18.75 13.59 -3.15
CA ILE A 42 -18.51 15.02 -3.37
C ILE A 42 -19.33 15.50 -4.56
N PRO A 43 -20.26 16.46 -4.39
CA PRO A 43 -20.95 17.10 -5.49
C PRO A 43 -19.99 17.98 -6.30
N TYR A 44 -20.10 17.98 -7.62
CA TYR A 44 -19.18 18.72 -8.47
C TYR A 44 -19.79 19.14 -9.80
N ARG A 45 -19.23 20.23 -10.35
CA ARG A 45 -19.34 20.59 -11.75
C ARG A 45 -17.95 20.70 -12.35
N LEU A 46 -17.62 19.82 -13.29
CA LEU A 46 -16.30 19.76 -13.91
C LEU A 46 -16.33 20.43 -15.28
N GLU A 47 -15.43 21.40 -15.49
CA GLU A 47 -15.22 22.10 -16.75
C GLU A 47 -13.84 21.74 -17.31
N PRO A 48 -13.75 20.79 -18.25
CA PRO A 48 -12.49 20.43 -18.87
C PRO A 48 -12.15 21.41 -20.00
N THR A 49 -10.97 22.03 -19.89
CA THR A 49 -10.39 22.84 -20.96
C THR A 49 -9.20 22.10 -21.59
N TRP A 50 -8.68 22.63 -22.67
CA TRP A 50 -7.53 22.07 -23.39
C TRP A 50 -6.28 21.81 -22.53
N SER A 51 -5.98 22.64 -21.51
CA SER A 51 -4.76 22.58 -20.70
C SER A 51 -5.01 22.50 -19.19
N ARG A 52 -6.27 22.63 -18.76
CA ARG A 52 -6.68 22.72 -17.37
C ARG A 52 -8.01 22.02 -17.16
N LEU A 53 -8.26 21.67 -15.92
CA LEU A 53 -9.55 21.24 -15.43
C LEU A 53 -9.97 22.22 -14.34
N TYR A 54 -11.16 22.77 -14.47
CA TYR A 54 -11.80 23.55 -13.43
C TYR A 54 -12.89 22.73 -12.79
N LEU A 55 -13.02 22.86 -11.48
CA LEU A 55 -14.03 22.12 -10.72
C LEU A 55 -14.68 23.08 -9.71
N GLU A 56 -15.99 23.17 -9.78
CA GLU A 56 -16.82 23.84 -8.78
C GLU A 56 -17.41 22.81 -7.82
N THR A 57 -17.31 23.05 -6.51
CA THR A 57 -17.79 22.14 -5.47
C THR A 57 -18.07 22.88 -4.17
N PRO A 58 -19.08 22.48 -3.40
CA PRO A 58 -19.29 23.01 -2.04
C PRO A 58 -18.37 22.34 -0.99
N ASP A 59 -17.59 21.33 -1.36
CA ASP A 59 -16.77 20.55 -0.43
C ASP A 59 -15.31 21.03 -0.42
N PRO A 60 -14.83 21.62 0.70
CA PRO A 60 -13.44 22.08 0.82
C PRO A 60 -12.42 20.93 0.78
N GLY A 61 -12.81 19.68 1.09
CA GLY A 61 -11.93 18.50 1.06
C GLY A 61 -11.64 17.97 -0.35
N ALA A 62 -12.34 18.45 -1.37
CA ALA A 62 -12.20 17.98 -2.75
C ALA A 62 -10.77 18.09 -3.29
N ALA A 63 -10.03 19.13 -2.92
CA ALA A 63 -8.65 19.35 -3.35
C ALA A 63 -7.72 18.20 -2.92
N GLU A 64 -7.88 17.68 -1.71
CA GLU A 64 -7.10 16.56 -1.19
C GLU A 64 -7.41 15.26 -1.95
N VAL A 65 -8.69 14.95 -2.14
CA VAL A 65 -9.13 13.76 -2.89
C VAL A 65 -8.59 13.79 -4.32
N LEU A 66 -8.73 14.93 -5.01
CA LEU A 66 -8.26 15.11 -6.39
C LEU A 66 -6.74 15.04 -6.52
N SER A 67 -5.99 15.47 -5.50
CA SER A 67 -4.52 15.39 -5.47
C SER A 67 -3.99 13.95 -5.51
N ARG A 68 -4.79 12.99 -5.05
CA ARG A 68 -4.47 11.56 -5.05
C ARG A 68 -4.72 10.89 -6.41
N VAL A 69 -5.39 11.56 -7.34
CA VAL A 69 -5.66 11.00 -8.68
C VAL A 69 -4.41 11.12 -9.55
N PHE A 70 -3.87 9.98 -9.99
CA PHE A 70 -2.69 9.96 -10.86
C PHE A 70 -2.94 10.69 -12.17
N GLY A 71 -1.99 11.54 -12.55
CA GLY A 71 -2.09 12.48 -13.66
C GLY A 71 -2.32 13.93 -13.22
N VAL A 72 -2.71 14.17 -11.96
CA VAL A 72 -2.83 15.50 -11.37
C VAL A 72 -1.50 15.93 -10.77
N GLN A 73 -0.96 17.06 -11.24
CA GLN A 73 0.29 17.64 -10.73
C GLN A 73 0.07 18.50 -9.50
N SER A 74 -1.00 19.30 -9.49
CA SER A 74 -1.40 20.12 -8.35
C SER A 74 -2.84 20.56 -8.47
N VAL A 75 -3.45 20.86 -7.32
CA VAL A 75 -4.78 21.45 -7.19
C VAL A 75 -4.63 22.76 -6.41
N SER A 76 -5.36 23.80 -6.82
CA SER A 76 -5.43 25.07 -6.07
C SER A 76 -6.87 25.55 -6.04
N GLU A 77 -7.31 26.07 -4.90
CA GLU A 77 -8.52 26.88 -4.85
C GLU A 77 -8.20 28.25 -5.40
N ILE A 78 -9.01 28.75 -6.32
CA ILE A 78 -8.74 29.98 -7.04
C ILE A 78 -9.89 30.98 -6.95
N GLN A 79 -9.53 32.25 -7.01
CA GLN A 79 -10.45 33.32 -7.38
C GLN A 79 -10.19 33.71 -8.83
N ARG A 80 -11.14 33.44 -9.72
CA ARG A 80 -11.07 33.75 -11.15
C ARG A 80 -11.75 35.10 -11.39
N ARG A 81 -11.01 36.05 -12.03
CA ARG A 81 -11.48 37.41 -12.34
C ARG A 81 -11.13 37.76 -13.79
N PRO A 82 -11.98 38.58 -14.48
CA PRO A 82 -11.60 39.19 -15.76
C PRO A 82 -10.61 40.35 -15.51
N TRP A 83 -9.75 40.63 -16.50
CA TRP A 83 -8.84 41.75 -16.49
C TRP A 83 -8.62 42.28 -17.90
N GLU A 84 -8.31 43.59 -18.04
CA GLU A 84 -7.98 44.25 -19.30
C GLU A 84 -6.56 44.83 -19.27
N LYS A 85 -6.11 45.37 -18.13
CA LYS A 85 -4.80 45.96 -17.95
C LYS A 85 -4.14 45.53 -16.65
N LEU A 86 -2.84 45.80 -16.52
CA LEU A 86 -2.04 45.41 -15.35
C LEU A 86 -2.59 45.99 -14.04
N GLU A 87 -3.07 47.22 -14.08
CA GLU A 87 -3.63 47.91 -12.91
C GLU A 87 -4.84 47.19 -12.31
N ASP A 88 -5.67 46.56 -13.16
CA ASP A 88 -6.82 45.75 -12.71
C ASP A 88 -6.33 44.51 -11.93
N VAL A 89 -5.30 43.83 -12.45
CA VAL A 89 -4.68 42.68 -11.78
C VAL A 89 -4.08 43.06 -10.44
N VAL A 90 -3.41 44.22 -10.37
CA VAL A 90 -2.81 44.71 -9.12
C VAL A 90 -3.89 45.08 -8.11
N ALA A 91 -4.93 45.80 -8.50
CA ALA A 91 -6.02 46.23 -7.59
C ALA A 91 -6.74 45.00 -7.00
N MET A 92 -7.12 44.01 -7.85
CA MET A 92 -7.73 42.76 -7.40
C MET A 92 -6.77 41.93 -6.53
N GLY A 93 -5.49 41.91 -6.85
CA GLY A 93 -4.47 41.23 -6.04
C GLY A 93 -4.32 41.84 -4.64
N VAL A 94 -4.38 43.16 -4.50
CA VAL A 94 -4.40 43.84 -3.19
C VAL A 94 -5.66 43.51 -2.41
N GLU A 95 -6.83 43.49 -3.06
CA GLU A 95 -8.09 43.08 -2.44
C GLU A 95 -8.02 41.70 -1.84
N ILE A 96 -7.48 40.72 -2.61
CA ILE A 96 -7.47 39.32 -2.24
C ILE A 96 -6.36 38.98 -1.22
N PHE A 97 -5.16 39.52 -1.43
CA PHE A 97 -3.99 39.13 -0.63
C PHE A 97 -3.69 40.09 0.54
N GLY A 98 -4.15 41.35 0.48
CA GLY A 98 -3.76 42.39 1.40
C GLY A 98 -3.99 42.05 2.87
N GLY A 99 -5.11 41.41 3.20
CA GLY A 99 -5.39 40.94 4.56
C GLY A 99 -4.44 39.85 5.04
N ALA A 100 -4.12 38.90 4.16
CA ALA A 100 -3.29 37.74 4.50
C ALA A 100 -1.81 38.08 4.68
N VAL A 101 -1.30 39.09 3.97
CA VAL A 101 0.11 39.52 4.01
C VAL A 101 0.40 40.60 5.03
N ARG A 102 -0.61 41.17 5.69
CA ARG A 102 -0.43 42.27 6.64
C ARG A 102 0.50 41.91 7.78
N GLY A 103 1.61 42.63 7.90
CA GLY A 103 2.65 42.41 8.90
C GLY A 103 3.50 41.13 8.68
N LYS A 104 3.23 40.33 7.63
CA LYS A 104 3.95 39.10 7.34
C LYS A 104 4.93 39.24 6.17
N SER A 105 5.92 38.37 6.14
CA SER A 105 6.79 38.20 4.97
C SER A 105 6.03 37.50 3.84
N PHE A 106 6.24 37.97 2.62
CA PHE A 106 5.51 37.40 1.47
C PHE A 106 6.33 37.37 0.19
N ALA A 107 5.87 36.58 -0.79
CA ALA A 107 6.33 36.64 -2.16
C ALA A 107 5.16 36.63 -3.13
N VAL A 108 5.24 37.38 -4.20
CA VAL A 108 4.35 37.26 -5.35
C VAL A 108 4.98 36.30 -6.36
N ARG A 109 4.20 35.38 -6.88
CA ARG A 109 4.62 34.41 -7.90
C ARG A 109 3.71 34.52 -9.12
N GLY A 110 4.19 35.16 -10.15
CA GLY A 110 3.49 35.38 -11.41
C GLY A 110 3.74 34.23 -12.40
N THR A 111 2.72 33.78 -13.08
CA THR A 111 2.83 32.81 -14.18
C THR A 111 1.96 33.29 -15.35
N ARG A 112 2.50 33.26 -16.58
CA ARG A 112 1.72 33.57 -17.79
C ARG A 112 1.40 32.28 -18.56
N ARG A 113 0.19 32.19 -19.08
CA ARG A 113 -0.31 31.08 -19.86
C ARG A 113 -0.98 31.54 -21.16
N GLY A 114 -0.99 30.69 -22.16
CA GLY A 114 -1.58 30.99 -23.46
C GLY A 114 -0.64 31.77 -24.36
N GLU A 115 -1.20 32.50 -25.32
CA GLU A 115 -0.48 33.33 -26.29
C GLU A 115 0.17 34.53 -25.59
N ARG A 116 1.47 34.51 -25.43
CA ARG A 116 2.23 35.50 -24.68
C ARG A 116 2.03 36.94 -25.20
N ASP A 117 1.85 37.08 -26.48
CA ASP A 117 1.69 38.40 -27.14
C ASP A 117 0.36 39.08 -26.79
N ARG A 118 -0.65 38.32 -26.33
CA ARG A 118 -1.93 38.87 -25.90
C ARG A 118 -1.95 39.41 -24.49
N ILE A 119 -0.89 39.19 -23.71
CA ILE A 119 -0.82 39.65 -22.31
C ILE A 119 -0.12 41.03 -22.20
N GLY A 120 0.74 41.37 -23.14
CA GLY A 120 1.37 42.71 -23.23
C GLY A 120 2.44 43.03 -22.17
N PHE A 121 2.64 42.19 -21.14
CA PHE A 121 3.66 42.34 -20.09
C PHE A 121 4.12 40.98 -19.56
N ASP A 122 5.28 40.93 -18.93
CA ASP A 122 5.85 39.71 -18.39
C ASP A 122 5.38 39.44 -16.93
N SER A 123 5.66 38.24 -16.42
CA SER A 123 5.32 37.85 -15.03
C SER A 123 6.09 38.66 -14.01
N THR A 124 7.32 39.05 -14.30
CA THR A 124 8.16 39.87 -13.41
C THR A 124 7.56 41.26 -13.17
N ARG A 125 6.93 41.83 -14.21
CA ARG A 125 6.22 43.11 -14.07
C ARG A 125 5.01 43.03 -13.14
N VAL A 126 4.25 41.89 -13.22
CA VAL A 126 3.15 41.62 -12.29
C VAL A 126 3.66 41.44 -10.86
N GLU A 127 4.71 40.60 -10.70
CA GLU A 127 5.33 40.34 -9.39
C GLU A 127 5.81 41.63 -8.72
N SER A 128 6.48 42.50 -9.50
CA SER A 128 7.00 43.78 -8.99
C SER A 128 5.89 44.76 -8.67
N ALA A 129 4.91 44.92 -9.57
CA ALA A 129 3.81 45.89 -9.38
C ALA A 129 2.90 45.51 -8.21
N LEU A 130 2.46 44.25 -8.15
CA LEU A 130 1.64 43.75 -7.07
C LEU A 130 2.44 43.68 -5.75
N GLY A 131 3.70 43.31 -5.79
CA GLY A 131 4.57 43.29 -4.61
C GLY A 131 4.72 44.64 -3.98
N ARG A 132 4.90 45.72 -4.77
CA ARG A 132 4.93 47.07 -4.29
C ARG A 132 3.59 47.52 -3.69
N ALA A 133 2.49 47.28 -4.42
CA ALA A 133 1.17 47.65 -3.95
C ALA A 133 0.77 46.93 -2.63
N LEU A 134 1.19 45.70 -2.42
CA LEU A 134 0.99 44.97 -1.16
C LEU A 134 1.82 45.55 -0.01
N LEU A 135 3.08 46.01 -0.28
CA LEU A 135 3.88 46.74 0.72
C LEU A 135 3.19 48.06 1.13
N ASP A 136 2.72 48.83 0.15
CA ASP A 136 1.99 50.08 0.38
C ASP A 136 0.68 49.86 1.16
N ALA A 137 0.06 48.69 1.01
CA ALA A 137 -1.14 48.25 1.74
C ALA A 137 -0.86 47.66 3.14
N GLY A 138 0.40 47.66 3.61
CA GLY A 138 0.79 47.25 4.96
C GLY A 138 1.29 45.79 5.09
N ALA A 139 1.74 45.17 4.01
CA ALA A 139 2.51 43.93 4.10
C ALA A 139 3.84 44.13 4.85
N GLY A 140 4.37 43.08 5.49
CA GLY A 140 5.57 43.18 6.30
C GLY A 140 6.83 43.42 5.45
N ARG A 141 7.27 42.39 4.74
CA ARG A 141 8.46 42.46 3.88
C ARG A 141 8.41 41.42 2.74
N VAL A 142 9.11 41.71 1.66
CA VAL A 142 9.31 40.75 0.59
C VAL A 142 10.37 39.71 1.02
N ASN A 143 10.05 38.44 0.92
CA ASN A 143 10.97 37.31 1.12
C ASN A 143 10.78 36.30 0.00
N LEU A 144 11.71 36.24 -0.94
CA LEU A 144 11.60 35.38 -2.10
C LEU A 144 12.00 33.91 -1.83
N SER A 145 12.75 33.65 -0.77
CA SER A 145 13.25 32.31 -0.43
C SER A 145 12.28 31.55 0.47
N GLU A 146 11.90 32.14 1.59
CA GLU A 146 11.05 31.51 2.62
C GLU A 146 9.96 32.49 3.09
N PRO A 147 8.98 32.82 2.22
CA PRO A 147 7.88 33.71 2.60
C PRO A 147 6.88 32.97 3.52
N GLU A 148 6.29 33.70 4.46
CA GLU A 148 5.17 33.20 5.26
C GLU A 148 3.89 33.09 4.43
N VAL A 149 3.73 33.95 3.39
CA VAL A 149 2.58 33.94 2.48
C VAL A 149 3.05 34.01 1.04
N ILE A 150 2.53 33.14 0.19
CA ILE A 150 2.77 33.18 -1.26
C ILE A 150 1.49 33.68 -1.96
N ALA A 151 1.59 34.83 -2.60
CA ALA A 151 0.54 35.39 -3.45
C ALA A 151 0.75 34.89 -4.90
N ASN A 152 0.04 33.83 -5.30
CA ASN A 152 0.16 33.27 -6.63
C ASN A 152 -0.81 33.98 -7.60
N VAL A 153 -0.30 34.37 -8.77
CA VAL A 153 -1.06 34.99 -9.86
C VAL A 153 -0.81 34.25 -11.15
N GLU A 154 -1.82 33.60 -11.71
CA GLU A 154 -1.74 32.93 -13.02
C GLU A 154 -2.58 33.71 -14.02
N LEU A 155 -1.91 34.29 -15.03
CA LEU A 155 -2.49 35.12 -16.07
C LEU A 155 -2.77 34.33 -17.34
N GLU A 156 -3.99 34.46 -17.83
CA GLU A 156 -4.41 34.07 -19.17
C GLU A 156 -4.97 35.29 -19.90
N PRO A 157 -5.03 35.33 -21.25
CA PRO A 157 -5.64 36.44 -21.96
C PRO A 157 -7.07 36.70 -21.49
N GLY A 158 -7.30 37.89 -20.92
CA GLY A 158 -8.61 38.32 -20.40
C GLY A 158 -9.05 37.69 -19.08
N THR A 159 -8.25 36.77 -18.46
CA THR A 159 -8.62 36.13 -17.19
C THR A 159 -7.40 35.96 -16.28
N VAL A 160 -7.57 36.26 -14.98
CA VAL A 160 -6.55 36.03 -13.97
C VAL A 160 -7.05 35.14 -12.86
N HIS A 161 -6.17 34.28 -12.36
CA HIS A 161 -6.42 33.38 -11.23
C HIS A 161 -5.52 33.77 -10.06
N PHE A 162 -6.11 34.06 -8.92
CA PHE A 162 -5.43 34.35 -7.66
C PHE A 162 -5.57 33.15 -6.73
N PHE A 163 -4.50 32.72 -6.06
CA PHE A 163 -4.55 31.61 -5.10
C PHE A 163 -3.37 31.66 -4.14
N PHE A 164 -3.57 31.11 -2.94
CA PHE A 164 -2.54 31.03 -1.90
C PHE A 164 -1.73 29.77 -2.04
N ASP A 165 -2.38 28.62 -2.04
CA ASP A 165 -1.75 27.32 -1.90
C ASP A 165 -1.82 26.46 -3.17
N LYS A 166 -0.86 25.56 -3.25
CA LYS A 166 -0.85 24.48 -4.24
C LYS A 166 -0.81 23.14 -3.52
N VAL A 167 -1.93 22.47 -3.40
CA VAL A 167 -1.95 21.08 -2.95
C VAL A 167 -1.21 20.24 -4.01
N ARG A 168 -0.07 19.67 -3.61
CA ARG A 168 0.76 18.90 -4.53
C ARG A 168 0.08 17.58 -4.85
N GLY A 169 -0.15 17.31 -6.12
CA GLY A 169 -0.67 16.03 -6.62
C GLY A 169 0.43 14.99 -6.80
N THR A 170 0.00 13.76 -7.05
CA THR A 170 0.90 12.62 -7.28
C THR A 170 1.65 12.70 -8.59
N GLY A 171 1.17 13.47 -9.57
CA GLY A 171 1.69 13.46 -10.93
C GLY A 171 1.49 12.11 -11.63
N GLY A 172 2.41 11.74 -12.51
CA GLY A 172 2.37 10.48 -13.23
C GLY A 172 1.31 10.41 -14.33
N LEU A 173 0.82 9.22 -14.64
CA LEU A 173 -0.13 8.93 -15.70
C LEU A 173 -1.46 8.42 -15.14
N PRO A 174 -2.61 8.73 -15.77
CA PRO A 174 -3.90 8.20 -15.35
C PRO A 174 -3.93 6.68 -15.37
N ILE A 175 -4.44 6.04 -14.32
CA ILE A 175 -4.56 4.58 -14.28
C ILE A 175 -5.40 4.09 -15.46
N GLY A 176 -4.92 3.05 -16.12
CA GLY A 176 -5.58 2.38 -17.24
C GLY A 176 -5.13 2.84 -18.63
N VAL A 177 -4.12 3.73 -18.72
CA VAL A 177 -3.56 4.16 -20.02
C VAL A 177 -2.39 3.30 -20.51
N GLU A 178 -1.70 2.58 -19.60
CA GLU A 178 -0.50 1.77 -19.89
C GLU A 178 -0.74 0.26 -19.70
N GLY A 179 -1.98 -0.19 -19.91
CA GLY A 179 -2.32 -1.60 -19.87
C GLY A 179 -2.61 -2.14 -18.46
N ARG A 180 -2.56 -3.48 -18.33
CA ARG A 180 -2.94 -4.20 -17.12
C ARG A 180 -1.86 -5.18 -16.71
N ALA A 181 -1.57 -5.24 -15.42
CA ALA A 181 -0.64 -6.21 -14.85
C ALA A 181 -1.21 -6.84 -13.56
N MET A 182 -0.52 -7.85 -13.04
CA MET A 182 -0.84 -8.51 -11.78
C MET A 182 0.26 -8.20 -10.78
N ALA A 183 -0.05 -7.71 -9.58
CA ALA A 183 0.96 -7.49 -8.55
C ALA A 183 0.93 -8.61 -7.52
N LEU A 184 2.09 -9.20 -7.23
CA LEU A 184 2.29 -10.13 -6.12
C LEU A 184 2.37 -9.34 -4.82
N VAL A 185 1.46 -9.63 -3.89
CA VAL A 185 1.37 -8.91 -2.62
C VAL A 185 1.46 -9.84 -1.43
N SER A 186 2.13 -9.37 -0.37
CA SER A 186 2.25 -10.06 0.92
C SER A 186 1.67 -9.25 2.08
N GLY A 187 1.16 -8.04 1.81
CA GLY A 187 0.75 -7.08 2.83
C GLY A 187 1.88 -6.26 3.44
N GLY A 188 3.13 -6.63 3.21
CA GLY A 188 4.30 -5.85 3.63
C GLY A 188 4.51 -4.58 2.78
N PHE A 189 5.36 -3.67 3.29
CA PHE A 189 5.66 -2.37 2.69
C PHE A 189 6.07 -2.47 1.22
N ASP A 190 6.98 -3.40 0.91
CA ASP A 190 7.63 -3.51 -0.39
C ASP A 190 6.60 -3.78 -1.50
N SER A 191 5.68 -4.70 -1.27
CA SER A 191 4.65 -5.05 -2.26
C SER A 191 3.61 -3.94 -2.47
N ALA A 192 3.27 -3.21 -1.41
CA ALA A 192 2.34 -2.08 -1.48
C ALA A 192 2.97 -0.90 -2.24
N VAL A 193 4.22 -0.54 -1.92
CA VAL A 193 4.95 0.54 -2.59
C VAL A 193 5.23 0.22 -4.04
N ALA A 194 5.65 -1.02 -4.36
CA ALA A 194 5.84 -1.48 -5.73
C ALA A 194 4.55 -1.33 -6.56
N SER A 195 3.42 -1.73 -5.98
CA SER A 195 2.10 -1.58 -6.61
C SER A 195 1.77 -0.12 -6.88
N TRP A 196 1.96 0.76 -5.89
CA TRP A 196 1.69 2.20 -6.04
C TRP A 196 2.55 2.85 -7.13
N LEU A 197 3.83 2.49 -7.23
CA LEU A 197 4.72 2.99 -8.27
C LEU A 197 4.23 2.62 -9.67
N MET A 198 3.68 1.42 -9.85
CA MET A 198 3.12 0.99 -11.13
C MET A 198 1.79 1.66 -11.44
N LEU A 199 0.91 1.84 -10.43
CA LEU A 199 -0.31 2.65 -10.57
C LEU A 199 0.01 4.07 -11.03
N LYS A 200 1.05 4.69 -10.44
CA LYS A 200 1.54 6.03 -10.82
C LYS A 200 2.01 6.11 -12.27
N ARG A 201 2.44 5.00 -12.87
CA ARG A 201 2.81 4.92 -14.29
C ARG A 201 1.64 4.56 -15.20
N GLY A 202 0.39 4.58 -14.68
CA GLY A 202 -0.81 4.37 -15.47
C GLY A 202 -1.18 2.90 -15.70
N VAL A 203 -0.48 1.96 -15.07
CA VAL A 203 -0.77 0.53 -15.13
C VAL A 203 -1.97 0.22 -14.22
N GLN A 204 -2.96 -0.49 -14.72
CA GLN A 204 -4.07 -0.99 -13.92
C GLN A 204 -3.69 -2.33 -13.30
N LEU A 205 -3.81 -2.47 -11.98
CA LEU A 205 -3.39 -3.66 -11.25
C LEU A 205 -4.58 -4.43 -10.68
N ASP A 206 -4.57 -5.75 -10.87
CA ASP A 206 -5.16 -6.72 -9.96
C ASP A 206 -4.03 -7.34 -9.12
N TYR A 207 -4.36 -8.03 -8.05
CA TYR A 207 -3.40 -8.52 -7.07
C TYR A 207 -3.45 -10.03 -6.91
N VAL A 208 -2.30 -10.66 -6.66
CA VAL A 208 -2.20 -12.07 -6.27
C VAL A 208 -1.54 -12.17 -4.92
N PHE A 209 -2.20 -12.86 -4.01
CA PHE A 209 -1.69 -13.22 -2.70
C PHE A 209 -1.53 -14.74 -2.62
N CYS A 210 -0.31 -15.20 -2.43
CA CYS A 210 -0.02 -16.60 -2.15
C CYS A 210 -0.09 -16.81 -0.64
N ASN A 211 -1.20 -17.36 -0.15
CA ASN A 211 -1.42 -17.57 1.26
C ASN A 211 -0.64 -18.82 1.74
N LEU A 212 0.15 -18.61 2.80
CA LEU A 212 0.95 -19.67 3.46
C LEU A 212 0.59 -19.80 4.95
N ALA A 213 -0.19 -18.85 5.50
CA ALA A 213 -0.35 -18.67 6.94
C ALA A 213 -1.81 -18.51 7.42
N GLY A 214 -2.79 -18.87 6.60
CA GLY A 214 -4.20 -18.91 6.99
C GLY A 214 -4.90 -17.55 7.02
N SER A 215 -6.07 -17.49 7.72
CA SER A 215 -7.03 -16.39 7.67
C SER A 215 -6.50 -15.08 8.27
N ALA A 216 -5.72 -15.15 9.34
CA ALA A 216 -5.17 -13.95 9.98
C ALA A 216 -4.21 -13.17 9.05
N HIS A 217 -3.33 -13.86 8.35
CA HIS A 217 -2.46 -13.25 7.35
C HIS A 217 -3.28 -12.69 6.17
N ARG A 218 -4.24 -13.49 5.67
CA ARG A 218 -5.20 -13.07 4.66
C ARG A 218 -5.87 -11.74 4.99
N LEU A 219 -6.43 -11.61 6.20
CA LEU A 219 -7.09 -10.38 6.64
C LEU A 219 -6.13 -9.18 6.65
N GLY A 220 -4.90 -9.36 7.12
CA GLY A 220 -3.88 -8.32 7.09
C GLY A 220 -3.61 -7.81 5.67
N VAL A 221 -3.38 -8.73 4.73
CA VAL A 221 -3.17 -8.40 3.31
C VAL A 221 -4.39 -7.69 2.71
N LEU A 222 -5.59 -8.19 2.98
CA LEU A 222 -6.83 -7.59 2.49
C LEU A 222 -7.02 -6.16 3.01
N LYS A 223 -6.74 -5.88 4.30
CA LYS A 223 -6.80 -4.53 4.89
C LYS A 223 -5.84 -3.56 4.19
N VAL A 224 -4.58 -3.97 3.97
CA VAL A 224 -3.58 -3.15 3.24
C VAL A 224 -4.05 -2.84 1.83
N MET A 225 -4.49 -3.86 1.08
CA MET A 225 -4.90 -3.70 -0.31
C MET A 225 -6.23 -2.96 -0.47
N LYS A 226 -7.14 -3.08 0.49
CA LYS A 226 -8.35 -2.26 0.57
C LYS A 226 -7.98 -0.79 0.76
N ARG A 227 -7.11 -0.46 1.72
CA ARG A 227 -6.63 0.90 1.93
C ARG A 227 -5.96 1.49 0.69
N MET A 228 -5.12 0.71 0.00
CA MET A 228 -4.54 1.10 -1.30
C MET A 228 -5.63 1.38 -2.34
N THR A 229 -6.67 0.58 -2.37
CA THR A 229 -7.79 0.74 -3.30
C THR A 229 -8.57 2.02 -3.04
N GLU A 230 -8.87 2.31 -1.78
CA GLU A 230 -9.63 3.49 -1.36
C GLU A 230 -8.90 4.80 -1.66
N LEU A 231 -7.60 4.83 -1.42
CA LEU A 231 -6.79 6.03 -1.58
C LEU A 231 -6.33 6.27 -3.03
N TRP A 232 -6.09 5.19 -3.81
CA TRP A 232 -5.29 5.31 -5.02
C TRP A 232 -5.89 4.67 -6.28
N SER A 233 -6.91 3.81 -6.18
CA SER A 233 -7.39 3.03 -7.32
C SER A 233 -8.69 3.56 -7.91
N TYR A 234 -8.72 4.85 -8.26
CA TYR A 234 -9.90 5.46 -8.86
C TYR A 234 -10.05 5.10 -10.34
N GLY A 235 -11.32 4.96 -10.77
CA GLY A 235 -11.67 4.67 -12.17
C GLY A 235 -11.68 3.19 -12.55
N TYR A 236 -11.46 2.27 -11.58
CA TYR A 236 -11.64 0.82 -11.74
C TYR A 236 -11.84 0.13 -10.39
N SER A 237 -12.20 -1.15 -10.41
CA SER A 237 -12.36 -1.97 -9.21
C SER A 237 -11.33 -3.10 -9.21
N PRO A 238 -10.22 -2.98 -8.44
CA PRO A 238 -9.20 -4.02 -8.38
C PRO A 238 -9.70 -5.25 -7.63
N ARG A 239 -9.16 -6.41 -8.02
CA ARG A 239 -9.43 -7.71 -7.40
C ARG A 239 -8.17 -8.27 -6.79
N LEU A 240 -8.33 -8.96 -5.66
CA LEU A 240 -7.28 -9.77 -5.06
C LEU A 240 -7.62 -11.24 -5.29
N HIS A 241 -6.70 -11.96 -5.92
CA HIS A 241 -6.73 -13.39 -6.15
C HIS A 241 -5.88 -14.05 -5.07
N GLU A 242 -6.49 -14.77 -4.15
CA GLU A 242 -5.82 -15.53 -3.12
C GLU A 242 -5.65 -16.98 -3.57
N VAL A 243 -4.43 -17.47 -3.54
CA VAL A 243 -4.08 -18.85 -3.82
C VAL A 243 -3.47 -19.47 -2.57
N ASP A 244 -4.10 -20.48 -2.01
CA ASP A 244 -3.56 -21.20 -0.84
C ASP A 244 -2.45 -22.16 -1.28
N LEU A 245 -1.21 -21.82 -0.93
CA LEU A 245 -0.03 -22.64 -1.17
C LEU A 245 0.44 -23.38 0.08
N SER A 246 -0.29 -23.31 1.20
CA SER A 246 0.11 -23.93 2.48
C SER A 246 0.32 -25.45 2.34
N SER A 247 -0.47 -26.10 1.50
CA SER A 247 -0.37 -27.56 1.22
C SER A 247 0.92 -27.98 0.52
N LEU A 248 1.66 -27.04 -0.09
CA LEU A 248 2.96 -27.33 -0.73
C LEU A 248 4.14 -27.25 0.25
N LEU A 249 3.97 -26.60 1.41
CA LEU A 249 5.05 -26.39 2.37
C LEU A 249 5.64 -27.70 2.96
N PRO A 250 4.84 -28.72 3.35
CA PRO A 250 5.37 -29.98 3.84
C PRO A 250 6.23 -30.70 2.78
N GLU A 251 5.78 -30.70 1.54
CA GLU A 251 6.50 -31.33 0.43
C GLU A 251 7.81 -30.59 0.13
N LEU A 252 7.77 -29.24 0.10
CA LEU A 252 8.95 -28.40 -0.08
C LEU A 252 9.99 -28.67 1.00
N ARG A 253 9.59 -28.79 2.27
CA ARG A 253 10.51 -29.12 3.36
C ARG A 253 11.11 -30.50 3.27
N ALA A 254 10.32 -31.49 2.83
CA ALA A 254 10.77 -32.87 2.77
C ALA A 254 11.70 -33.16 1.58
N ARG A 255 11.52 -32.46 0.46
CA ARG A 255 12.15 -32.80 -0.82
C ARG A 255 13.16 -31.81 -1.34
N VAL A 256 13.11 -30.53 -0.90
CA VAL A 256 14.02 -29.45 -1.32
C VAL A 256 15.15 -29.29 -0.31
N GLN A 257 16.35 -29.07 -0.81
CA GLN A 257 17.50 -28.78 0.06
C GLN A 257 17.26 -27.52 0.90
N PRO A 258 17.49 -27.54 2.23
CA PRO A 258 17.11 -26.43 3.12
C PRO A 258 17.63 -25.06 2.66
N HIS A 259 18.88 -24.97 2.21
CA HIS A 259 19.47 -23.71 1.77
C HIS A 259 18.79 -23.12 0.53
N ASN A 260 18.03 -23.89 -0.27
CA ASN A 260 17.29 -23.47 -1.46
C ASN A 260 15.81 -23.17 -1.20
N TRP A 261 15.26 -23.45 -0.01
CA TRP A 261 13.82 -23.29 0.27
C TRP A 261 13.25 -21.95 -0.15
N GLN A 262 13.92 -20.86 0.22
CA GLN A 262 13.44 -19.51 -0.11
C GLN A 262 13.47 -19.21 -1.61
N VAL A 263 14.47 -19.71 -2.33
CA VAL A 263 14.59 -19.51 -3.79
C VAL A 263 13.52 -20.32 -4.51
N VAL A 264 13.32 -21.57 -4.13
CA VAL A 264 12.28 -22.44 -4.71
C VAL A 264 10.88 -21.88 -4.40
N LEU A 265 10.61 -21.49 -3.15
CA LEU A 265 9.33 -20.86 -2.80
C LEU A 265 9.06 -19.59 -3.63
N LYS A 266 10.06 -18.71 -3.79
CA LYS A 266 9.91 -17.51 -4.63
C LYS A 266 9.62 -17.85 -6.08
N ARG A 267 10.21 -18.91 -6.62
CA ARG A 267 9.92 -19.38 -7.97
C ARG A 267 8.49 -19.91 -8.09
N LEU A 268 7.98 -20.64 -7.08
CA LEU A 268 6.59 -21.10 -7.03
C LEU A 268 5.61 -19.91 -6.98
N ILE A 269 5.87 -18.92 -6.12
CA ILE A 269 5.07 -17.68 -6.03
C ILE A 269 5.06 -16.93 -7.36
N LEU A 270 6.23 -16.81 -8.01
CA LEU A 270 6.35 -16.12 -9.30
C LEU A 270 5.57 -16.85 -10.40
N ARG A 271 5.65 -18.21 -10.46
CA ARG A 271 4.85 -19.04 -11.38
C ARG A 271 3.35 -18.89 -11.12
N THR A 272 2.93 -18.93 -9.86
CA THR A 272 1.53 -18.70 -9.49
C THR A 272 1.05 -17.35 -10.01
N GLY A 273 1.81 -16.29 -9.77
CA GLY A 273 1.48 -14.95 -10.27
C GLY A 273 1.39 -14.88 -11.80
N ALA A 274 2.34 -15.49 -12.52
CA ALA A 274 2.35 -15.54 -13.97
C ALA A 274 1.17 -16.33 -14.53
N MET A 275 0.84 -17.49 -13.97
CA MET A 275 -0.32 -18.29 -14.40
C MET A 275 -1.64 -17.56 -14.18
N VAL A 276 -1.82 -16.88 -13.03
CA VAL A 276 -3.01 -16.07 -12.76
C VAL A 276 -3.06 -14.87 -13.73
N ALA A 277 -1.92 -14.23 -14.01
CA ALA A 277 -1.81 -13.13 -14.95
C ALA A 277 -2.22 -13.56 -16.37
N HIS A 278 -1.69 -14.67 -16.88
CA HIS A 278 -1.99 -15.20 -18.20
C HIS A 278 -3.48 -15.55 -18.35
N ARG A 279 -4.07 -16.27 -17.37
CA ARG A 279 -5.50 -16.59 -17.36
C ARG A 279 -6.39 -15.34 -17.32
N GLY A 280 -5.89 -14.25 -16.74
CA GLY A 280 -6.58 -12.96 -16.67
C GLY A 280 -6.29 -12.01 -17.86
N GLY A 281 -5.48 -12.41 -18.85
CA GLY A 281 -5.07 -11.56 -19.97
C GLY A 281 -4.24 -10.34 -19.52
N ARG A 282 -3.38 -10.51 -18.51
CA ARG A 282 -2.47 -9.46 -18.01
C ARG A 282 -1.12 -9.57 -18.68
N LEU A 283 -0.48 -8.42 -18.97
CA LEU A 283 0.77 -8.35 -19.74
C LEU A 283 2.01 -8.75 -18.93
N GLY A 284 1.94 -8.72 -17.62
CA GLY A 284 3.08 -9.05 -16.76
C GLY A 284 2.72 -9.06 -15.29
N ILE A 285 3.74 -9.30 -14.47
CA ILE A 285 3.64 -9.35 -13.01
C ILE A 285 4.54 -8.30 -12.37
N VAL A 286 4.14 -7.78 -11.23
CA VAL A 286 4.88 -6.81 -10.42
C VAL A 286 5.29 -7.47 -9.11
N THR A 287 6.54 -7.30 -8.69
CA THR A 287 7.05 -7.78 -7.40
C THR A 287 7.67 -6.65 -6.59
N GLY A 288 7.68 -6.79 -5.26
CA GLY A 288 8.33 -5.88 -4.31
C GLY A 288 9.81 -6.21 -4.06
N ASP A 289 10.50 -6.87 -4.98
CA ASP A 289 11.90 -7.22 -4.79
C ASP A 289 12.81 -5.97 -4.80
N ALA A 290 13.71 -5.88 -3.80
CA ALA A 290 14.79 -4.90 -3.70
C ALA A 290 16.14 -5.63 -3.57
N ILE A 291 17.18 -5.20 -4.32
CA ILE A 291 18.48 -5.91 -4.32
C ILE A 291 19.13 -5.84 -2.93
N GLY A 292 19.53 -7.00 -2.42
CA GLY A 292 20.31 -7.12 -1.17
C GLY A 292 19.52 -6.95 0.12
N GLN A 293 18.20 -6.77 0.07
CA GLN A 293 17.37 -6.59 1.26
C GLN A 293 17.30 -7.87 2.12
N VAL A 294 17.18 -9.04 1.48
CA VAL A 294 17.23 -10.36 2.13
C VAL A 294 18.03 -11.35 1.29
N SER A 295 18.44 -12.48 1.89
CA SER A 295 19.27 -13.49 1.23
C SER A 295 18.72 -13.99 -0.11
N SER A 296 17.40 -14.08 -0.26
CA SER A 296 16.76 -14.49 -1.53
C SER A 296 16.70 -13.39 -2.60
N GLN A 297 17.12 -12.16 -2.28
CA GLN A 297 17.07 -11.00 -3.18
C GLN A 297 18.45 -10.52 -3.61
N THR A 298 19.48 -11.37 -3.55
CA THR A 298 20.75 -11.08 -4.22
C THR A 298 20.55 -11.09 -5.73
N LEU A 299 21.40 -10.37 -6.47
CA LEU A 299 21.30 -10.31 -7.94
C LEU A 299 21.33 -11.72 -8.58
N GLN A 300 22.19 -12.60 -8.03
CA GLN A 300 22.28 -14.00 -8.46
C GLN A 300 20.97 -14.76 -8.23
N ASN A 301 20.37 -14.63 -7.04
CA ASN A 301 19.12 -15.32 -6.71
C ASN A 301 17.95 -14.75 -7.52
N LEU A 302 17.89 -13.43 -7.73
CA LEU A 302 16.87 -12.79 -8.58
C LEU A 302 16.96 -13.28 -10.03
N ALA A 303 18.18 -13.48 -10.57
CA ALA A 303 18.36 -14.06 -11.90
C ALA A 303 17.78 -15.48 -11.96
N VAL A 304 18.13 -16.35 -11.00
CA VAL A 304 17.59 -17.73 -10.92
C VAL A 304 16.08 -17.75 -10.73
N VAL A 305 15.54 -16.85 -9.89
CA VAL A 305 14.09 -16.73 -9.67
C VAL A 305 13.37 -16.29 -10.95
N SER A 306 13.92 -15.35 -11.70
CA SER A 306 13.32 -14.83 -12.94
C SER A 306 13.16 -15.90 -14.02
N LEU A 307 14.07 -16.89 -14.07
CA LEU A 307 14.01 -18.00 -15.00
C LEU A 307 12.85 -18.99 -14.74
N ALA A 308 12.09 -18.81 -13.67
CA ALA A 308 10.85 -19.57 -13.45
C ALA A 308 9.73 -19.20 -14.45
N VAL A 309 9.78 -17.99 -15.02
CA VAL A 309 8.74 -17.43 -15.90
C VAL A 309 9.37 -16.64 -17.06
N PRO A 310 10.16 -17.30 -17.94
CA PRO A 310 10.97 -16.60 -18.94
C PRO A 310 10.13 -15.81 -19.97
N GLU A 311 8.90 -16.21 -20.20
CA GLU A 311 7.98 -15.57 -21.16
C GLU A 311 7.11 -14.46 -20.53
N THR A 312 7.24 -14.22 -19.22
CA THR A 312 6.41 -13.24 -18.50
C THR A 312 7.23 -12.00 -18.17
N LEU A 313 6.73 -10.82 -18.52
CA LEU A 313 7.33 -9.55 -18.10
C LEU A 313 7.25 -9.41 -16.57
N VAL A 314 8.40 -9.41 -15.90
CA VAL A 314 8.51 -9.20 -14.45
C VAL A 314 9.00 -7.79 -14.17
N LEU A 315 8.14 -6.98 -13.57
CA LEU A 315 8.38 -5.59 -13.21
C LEU A 315 8.82 -5.50 -11.75
N ARG A 316 9.99 -4.92 -11.49
CA ARG A 316 10.59 -4.78 -10.16
C ARG A 316 10.92 -3.31 -9.88
N PRO A 317 9.93 -2.49 -9.51
CA PRO A 317 10.14 -1.06 -9.39
C PRO A 317 11.00 -0.64 -8.19
N LEU A 318 11.33 -1.56 -7.29
CA LEU A 318 12.10 -1.27 -6.06
C LEU A 318 13.56 -1.73 -6.09
N LEU A 319 14.08 -2.22 -7.21
CA LEU A 319 15.43 -2.81 -7.25
C LEU A 319 16.54 -1.91 -6.69
N GLY A 320 16.43 -0.60 -6.86
CA GLY A 320 17.41 0.38 -6.39
C GLY A 320 17.05 1.10 -5.10
N PHE A 321 15.93 0.75 -4.46
CA PHE A 321 15.49 1.38 -3.21
C PHE A 321 16.10 0.70 -2.00
N ASN A 322 16.43 1.48 -0.97
CA ASN A 322 16.75 0.97 0.36
C ASN A 322 15.47 0.86 1.22
N LYS A 323 15.60 0.21 2.38
CA LYS A 323 14.44 -0.04 3.27
C LYS A 323 13.81 1.24 3.80
N GLU A 324 14.60 2.25 4.12
CA GLU A 324 14.11 3.52 4.66
C GLU A 324 13.28 4.29 3.62
N GLU A 325 13.77 4.36 2.37
CA GLU A 325 13.04 4.99 1.25
C GLU A 325 11.67 4.31 1.02
N ILE A 326 11.64 2.98 1.11
CA ILE A 326 10.38 2.22 0.96
C ILE A 326 9.43 2.52 2.12
N MET A 327 9.92 2.52 3.36
CA MET A 327 9.11 2.83 4.54
C MET A 327 8.59 4.27 4.52
N ASP A 328 9.39 5.23 4.10
CA ASP A 328 8.97 6.63 3.95
C ASP A 328 7.91 6.77 2.85
N MET A 329 8.04 6.02 1.78
CA MET A 329 7.01 5.99 0.76
C MET A 329 5.73 5.33 1.28
N ALA A 330 5.81 4.26 2.05
CA ALA A 330 4.65 3.62 2.68
C ALA A 330 3.90 4.58 3.62
N ARG A 331 4.62 5.43 4.38
CA ARG A 331 4.01 6.50 5.19
C ARG A 331 3.27 7.51 4.31
N ARG A 332 3.93 8.01 3.26
CA ARG A 332 3.36 9.01 2.34
C ARG A 332 2.12 8.50 1.61
N ILE A 333 2.05 7.22 1.28
CA ILE A 333 0.89 6.64 0.60
C ILE A 333 -0.19 6.11 1.56
N GLY A 334 0.02 6.24 2.88
CA GLY A 334 -0.98 5.98 3.92
C GLY A 334 -1.27 4.50 4.18
N VAL A 335 -0.26 3.61 4.00
CA VAL A 335 -0.38 2.17 4.25
C VAL A 335 0.58 1.66 5.33
N TYR A 336 1.42 2.53 5.89
CA TYR A 336 2.51 2.15 6.79
C TYR A 336 2.00 1.34 8.00
N ASP A 337 1.05 1.86 8.75
CA ASP A 337 0.58 1.23 10.00
C ASP A 337 -0.06 -0.13 9.74
N LEU A 338 -0.86 -0.24 8.68
CA LEU A 338 -1.45 -1.51 8.28
C LEU A 338 -0.40 -2.53 7.84
N SER A 339 0.59 -2.09 7.05
CA SER A 339 1.67 -2.99 6.60
C SER A 339 2.59 -3.39 7.76
N ALA A 340 2.83 -2.52 8.75
CA ALA A 340 3.60 -2.83 9.94
C ALA A 340 2.92 -3.88 10.83
N ALA A 341 1.58 -3.92 10.80
CA ALA A 341 0.79 -4.92 11.53
C ALA A 341 0.74 -6.29 10.83
N VAL A 342 1.10 -6.37 9.55
CA VAL A 342 1.18 -7.64 8.82
C VAL A 342 2.52 -8.29 9.13
N SER A 343 2.48 -9.36 9.90
CA SER A 343 3.69 -10.13 10.18
C SER A 343 4.12 -10.94 8.95
N GLU A 344 5.41 -10.91 8.63
CA GLU A 344 5.95 -11.73 7.56
C GLU A 344 5.95 -13.21 7.99
N TYR A 345 5.36 -14.07 7.15
CA TYR A 345 5.40 -15.51 7.38
C TYR A 345 6.76 -16.07 6.92
N CYS A 346 7.67 -16.24 7.87
CA CYS A 346 9.05 -16.68 7.61
C CYS A 346 9.34 -18.10 8.12
N ASP A 347 8.37 -19.03 8.00
CA ASP A 347 8.53 -20.40 8.50
C ASP A 347 9.49 -21.26 7.65
N LEU A 348 9.91 -20.78 6.48
CA LEU A 348 10.91 -21.37 5.61
C LEU A 348 12.26 -20.61 5.64
N ALA A 349 12.64 -20.07 6.79
CA ALA A 349 13.95 -19.46 6.96
C ALA A 349 14.97 -20.52 7.43
N PRO A 350 15.80 -21.08 6.55
CA PRO A 350 16.82 -22.03 6.95
C PRO A 350 17.95 -21.31 7.72
N PRO A 351 18.69 -22.02 8.58
CA PRO A 351 19.81 -21.41 9.33
C PRO A 351 20.90 -20.80 8.42
N LYS A 352 21.06 -21.32 7.21
CA LYS A 352 22.04 -20.85 6.20
C LYS A 352 21.40 -20.79 4.82
N PRO A 353 20.61 -19.74 4.51
CA PRO A 353 20.02 -19.58 3.19
C PRO A 353 21.09 -19.30 2.14
N THR A 354 20.90 -19.83 0.92
CA THR A 354 21.83 -19.52 -0.16
C THR A 354 21.70 -18.06 -0.62
N THR A 355 22.84 -17.40 -0.80
CA THR A 355 22.93 -16.09 -1.46
C THR A 355 23.43 -16.17 -2.90
N ARG A 356 23.81 -17.39 -3.33
CA ARG A 356 24.33 -17.70 -4.67
C ARG A 356 23.72 -19.01 -5.16
N ALA A 357 22.42 -19.01 -5.42
CA ALA A 357 21.72 -20.18 -5.92
C ALA A 357 22.28 -20.60 -7.30
N VAL A 358 22.49 -21.92 -7.44
CA VAL A 358 22.91 -22.53 -8.70
C VAL A 358 21.66 -23.05 -9.40
N LEU A 359 21.37 -22.58 -10.62
CA LEU A 359 20.14 -22.93 -11.35
C LEU A 359 19.94 -24.44 -11.48
N LYS A 360 21.00 -25.20 -11.78
CA LYS A 360 20.94 -26.67 -11.92
C LYS A 360 20.45 -27.35 -10.63
N ASP A 361 20.91 -26.90 -9.47
CA ASP A 361 20.52 -27.46 -8.18
C ASP A 361 19.07 -27.08 -7.84
N VAL A 362 18.70 -25.83 -8.08
CA VAL A 362 17.31 -25.36 -7.89
C VAL A 362 16.33 -26.09 -8.80
N LEU A 363 16.68 -26.36 -10.06
CA LEU A 363 15.83 -27.14 -10.99
C LEU A 363 15.70 -28.58 -10.56
N ARG A 364 16.78 -29.21 -10.05
CA ARG A 364 16.72 -30.56 -9.47
C ARG A 364 15.77 -30.60 -8.26
N ASP A 365 15.87 -29.64 -7.38
CA ASP A 365 15.03 -29.53 -6.19
C ASP A 365 13.55 -29.29 -6.59
N GLU A 366 13.27 -28.43 -7.58
CA GLU A 366 11.91 -28.23 -8.12
C GLU A 366 11.32 -29.46 -8.78
N ALA A 367 12.14 -30.27 -9.49
CA ALA A 367 11.69 -31.48 -10.14
C ALA A 367 11.21 -32.56 -9.15
N ALA A 368 11.56 -32.44 -7.87
CA ALA A 368 11.06 -33.30 -6.80
C ALA A 368 9.66 -32.92 -6.31
N LEU A 369 9.14 -31.74 -6.70
CA LEU A 369 7.83 -31.23 -6.30
C LEU A 369 6.77 -31.58 -7.36
N ASP A 370 5.55 -31.83 -6.91
CA ASP A 370 4.38 -31.98 -7.78
C ASP A 370 3.86 -30.59 -8.22
N LEU A 371 4.47 -30.04 -9.27
CA LEU A 371 4.10 -28.76 -9.84
C LEU A 371 2.74 -28.76 -10.57
N ASP A 372 2.23 -29.91 -10.96
CA ASP A 372 0.93 -30.02 -11.64
C ASP A 372 -0.22 -29.64 -10.70
N ARG A 373 -0.04 -29.85 -9.39
CA ARG A 373 -0.98 -29.38 -8.36
C ARG A 373 -1.18 -27.86 -8.34
N LEU A 374 -0.18 -27.09 -8.80
CA LEU A 374 -0.27 -25.62 -8.82
C LEU A 374 -1.44 -25.15 -9.68
N GLY A 375 -1.73 -25.83 -10.79
CA GLY A 375 -2.89 -25.53 -11.64
C GLY A 375 -4.20 -25.66 -10.89
N ALA A 376 -4.40 -26.73 -10.14
CA ALA A 376 -5.60 -26.97 -9.34
C ALA A 376 -5.77 -25.96 -8.19
N LEU A 377 -4.66 -25.63 -7.49
CA LEU A 377 -4.68 -24.61 -6.44
C LEU A 377 -5.06 -23.22 -6.99
N ILE A 378 -4.58 -22.87 -8.19
CA ILE A 378 -4.96 -21.61 -8.86
C ILE A 378 -6.42 -21.65 -9.30
N ASP A 379 -6.97 -22.78 -9.72
CA ASP A 379 -8.39 -22.91 -10.09
C ASP A 379 -9.30 -22.77 -8.87
N ALA A 380 -8.88 -23.26 -7.73
CA ALA A 380 -9.55 -23.16 -6.44
C ALA A 380 -9.39 -21.78 -5.75
N ARG A 381 -8.66 -20.82 -6.37
CA ARG A 381 -8.38 -19.51 -5.76
C ARG A 381 -9.63 -18.76 -5.38
N HIS A 382 -9.58 -18.08 -4.25
CA HIS A 382 -10.60 -17.12 -3.85
C HIS A 382 -10.35 -15.75 -4.51
N VAL A 383 -11.43 -15.06 -4.96
CA VAL A 383 -11.34 -13.73 -5.58
C VAL A 383 -12.16 -12.73 -4.78
N THR A 384 -11.47 -11.73 -4.23
CA THR A 384 -12.10 -10.65 -3.45
C THR A 384 -12.13 -9.36 -4.26
N HIS A 385 -13.30 -8.71 -4.37
CA HIS A 385 -13.46 -7.37 -4.92
C HIS A 385 -13.10 -6.33 -3.86
N LEU A 386 -11.92 -5.72 -3.94
CA LEU A 386 -11.35 -4.89 -2.88
C LEU A 386 -12.19 -3.65 -2.55
N ARG A 387 -12.89 -3.07 -3.52
CA ARG A 387 -13.68 -1.86 -3.28
C ARG A 387 -14.90 -2.13 -2.39
N SER A 388 -15.59 -3.22 -2.61
CA SER A 388 -16.78 -3.63 -1.85
C SER A 388 -16.48 -4.56 -0.68
N PHE A 389 -15.21 -4.96 -0.48
CA PHE A 389 -14.81 -5.84 0.62
C PHE A 389 -15.02 -5.16 1.97
N ASP A 390 -15.63 -5.90 2.89
CA ASP A 390 -15.77 -5.51 4.30
C ASP A 390 -14.79 -6.35 5.16
N PRO A 391 -13.79 -5.73 5.81
CA PRO A 391 -12.87 -6.44 6.68
C PRO A 391 -13.53 -7.18 7.85
N GLU A 392 -14.67 -6.69 8.33
CA GLU A 392 -15.42 -7.31 9.45
C GLU A 392 -16.14 -8.62 9.03
N SER A 393 -16.26 -8.87 7.72
CA SER A 393 -16.85 -10.09 7.18
C SER A 393 -15.91 -11.31 7.22
N VAL A 394 -14.64 -11.13 7.58
CA VAL A 394 -13.66 -12.23 7.67
C VAL A 394 -13.69 -12.80 9.07
N GLU A 395 -14.14 -14.03 9.17
CA GLU A 395 -14.02 -14.79 10.42
C GLU A 395 -12.54 -15.12 10.67
N ILE A 396 -12.05 -14.72 11.82
CA ILE A 396 -10.75 -15.09 12.37
C ILE A 396 -10.92 -16.03 13.55
N VAL A 397 -9.88 -16.77 13.86
CA VAL A 397 -9.85 -17.61 15.05
C VAL A 397 -10.15 -16.77 16.28
N PRO A 398 -11.08 -17.20 17.17
CA PRO A 398 -11.36 -16.49 18.40
C PRO A 398 -10.12 -16.34 19.29
N GLU A 399 -9.91 -15.14 19.80
CA GLU A 399 -8.89 -14.85 20.78
C GLU A 399 -9.45 -14.96 22.20
N VAL A 400 -8.63 -15.47 23.12
CA VAL A 400 -8.92 -15.51 24.55
C VAL A 400 -7.93 -14.66 25.33
N ASP A 401 -8.43 -13.95 26.33
CA ASP A 401 -7.59 -13.13 27.21
C ASP A 401 -6.94 -13.96 28.35
N ARG A 402 -7.46 -15.16 28.60
CA ARG A 402 -7.00 -16.09 29.65
C ARG A 402 -6.96 -17.52 29.13
N VAL A 403 -6.17 -18.36 29.75
CA VAL A 403 -6.18 -19.80 29.50
C VAL A 403 -7.41 -20.39 30.17
N PRO A 404 -8.40 -20.94 29.42
CA PRO A 404 -9.56 -21.59 30.00
C PRO A 404 -9.18 -22.76 30.91
N ALA A 405 -10.01 -23.04 31.94
CA ALA A 405 -9.76 -24.16 32.81
C ALA A 405 -9.72 -25.48 32.05
N GLY A 406 -8.74 -26.30 32.31
CA GLY A 406 -8.54 -27.59 31.61
C GLY A 406 -7.96 -27.47 30.19
N ALA A 407 -7.70 -26.27 29.72
CA ALA A 407 -7.07 -26.07 28.40
C ALA A 407 -5.60 -26.45 28.38
N THR A 408 -5.14 -27.01 27.27
CA THR A 408 -3.73 -27.27 27.00
C THR A 408 -3.12 -26.10 26.21
N VAL A 409 -2.07 -25.48 26.73
CA VAL A 409 -1.30 -24.45 26.01
C VAL A 409 -0.33 -25.12 25.06
N ILE A 410 -0.38 -24.74 23.77
CA ILE A 410 0.58 -25.18 22.74
C ILE A 410 1.50 -23.99 22.42
N ASP A 411 2.77 -24.14 22.76
CA ASP A 411 3.80 -23.13 22.48
C ASP A 411 4.53 -23.46 21.19
N LEU A 412 4.23 -22.68 20.13
CA LEU A 412 4.76 -22.85 18.76
C LEU A 412 6.04 -22.07 18.49
N ARG A 413 6.69 -21.54 19.53
CA ARG A 413 7.94 -20.82 19.37
C ARG A 413 9.10 -21.78 19.03
N ALA A 414 10.23 -21.21 18.64
CA ALA A 414 11.44 -21.99 18.37
C ALA A 414 12.09 -22.53 19.67
N ALA A 415 12.79 -23.64 19.59
CA ALA A 415 13.42 -24.31 20.73
C ALA A 415 14.29 -23.43 21.65
N PRO A 416 15.09 -22.45 21.15
CA PRO A 416 15.82 -21.54 22.03
C PRO A 416 14.91 -20.68 22.93
N ALA A 417 13.74 -20.29 22.43
CA ALA A 417 12.78 -19.49 23.19
C ALA A 417 12.12 -20.29 24.34
N TRP A 418 11.84 -21.58 24.13
CA TRP A 418 11.33 -22.46 25.20
C TRP A 418 12.34 -22.63 26.34
N ARG A 419 13.63 -22.71 26.01
CA ARG A 419 14.69 -22.86 27.01
C ARG A 419 14.84 -21.61 27.86
N ALA A 420 14.57 -20.45 27.29
CA ALA A 420 14.65 -19.21 28.05
C ALA A 420 13.46 -19.07 29.03
N TRP A 421 12.25 -19.37 28.54
CA TRP A 421 11.02 -19.39 29.35
C TRP A 421 9.90 -20.10 28.62
N SER A 422 9.03 -20.81 29.33
CA SER A 422 7.82 -21.42 28.81
C SER A 422 6.73 -21.47 29.86
N TYR A 423 5.47 -21.36 29.44
CA TYR A 423 4.33 -21.48 30.31
C TYR A 423 4.29 -22.87 30.98
N PRO A 424 4.02 -22.97 32.32
CA PRO A 424 3.98 -24.25 33.01
C PRO A 424 3.00 -25.22 32.37
N GLY A 425 3.43 -26.47 32.15
CA GLY A 425 2.59 -27.51 31.54
C GLY A 425 2.31 -27.35 30.04
N SER A 426 2.89 -26.36 29.36
CA SER A 426 2.69 -26.20 27.93
C SER A 426 3.30 -27.33 27.09
N LEU A 427 2.58 -27.72 26.03
CA LEU A 427 3.06 -28.60 25.00
C LEU A 427 3.95 -27.79 24.03
N ARG A 428 5.21 -28.18 23.88
CA ARG A 428 6.22 -27.46 23.08
C ARG A 428 6.40 -28.15 21.77
N LEU A 429 5.91 -27.56 20.71
CA LEU A 429 6.00 -28.08 19.34
C LEU A 429 6.33 -26.92 18.40
N ASP A 430 7.16 -27.16 17.39
CA ASP A 430 7.19 -26.23 16.29
C ASP A 430 5.94 -26.41 15.42
N LEU A 431 5.65 -25.42 14.56
CA LEU A 431 4.43 -25.46 13.73
C LEU A 431 4.36 -26.72 12.84
N PRO A 432 5.43 -27.19 12.17
CA PRO A 432 5.40 -28.43 11.42
C PRO A 432 5.06 -29.66 12.25
N GLN A 433 5.66 -29.80 13.43
CA GLN A 433 5.37 -30.90 14.35
C GLN A 433 3.91 -30.83 14.81
N ALA A 434 3.45 -29.64 15.16
CA ALA A 434 2.07 -29.43 15.60
C ALA A 434 1.06 -29.74 14.48
N LEU A 435 1.31 -29.31 13.24
CA LEU A 435 0.47 -29.62 12.07
C LEU A 435 0.45 -31.12 11.74
N ALA A 436 1.52 -31.84 12.02
CA ALA A 436 1.55 -33.29 11.83
C ALA A 436 0.80 -34.03 12.94
N ALA A 437 0.85 -33.52 14.19
CA ALA A 437 0.39 -34.23 15.37
C ALA A 437 -1.05 -33.87 15.83
N TYR A 438 -1.58 -32.67 15.51
CA TYR A 438 -2.80 -32.15 16.14
C TYR A 438 -4.01 -33.09 15.97
N ARG A 439 -4.10 -33.85 14.88
CA ARG A 439 -5.22 -34.78 14.66
C ARG A 439 -5.26 -35.93 15.64
N SER A 440 -4.15 -36.22 16.34
CA SER A 440 -4.07 -37.22 17.41
C SER A 440 -4.31 -36.66 18.80
N PHE A 441 -4.57 -35.36 18.93
CA PHE A 441 -4.84 -34.74 20.22
C PHE A 441 -6.24 -35.09 20.74
N ASP A 442 -6.43 -34.89 22.03
CA ASP A 442 -7.71 -35.12 22.71
C ASP A 442 -8.75 -34.06 22.29
N ARG A 443 -9.86 -34.50 21.70
CA ARG A 443 -10.91 -33.59 21.19
C ARG A 443 -11.79 -32.98 22.29
N GLU A 444 -11.80 -33.60 23.46
CA GLU A 444 -12.58 -33.15 24.61
C GLU A 444 -11.92 -32.00 25.39
N ARG A 445 -10.66 -31.67 25.03
CA ARG A 445 -9.92 -30.58 25.66
C ARG A 445 -9.86 -29.34 24.80
N PRO A 446 -10.02 -28.16 25.39
CA PRO A 446 -9.72 -26.91 24.70
C PRO A 446 -8.20 -26.70 24.59
N TYR A 447 -7.79 -26.01 23.51
CA TYR A 447 -6.38 -25.70 23.23
C TYR A 447 -6.19 -24.20 23.09
N VAL A 448 -5.16 -23.65 23.72
CA VAL A 448 -4.73 -22.26 23.57
C VAL A 448 -3.35 -22.24 22.92
N LEU A 449 -3.29 -21.62 21.75
CA LEU A 449 -2.08 -21.61 20.93
C LEU A 449 -1.35 -20.27 21.04
N VAL A 450 -0.02 -20.34 21.17
CA VAL A 450 0.85 -19.18 21.35
C VAL A 450 2.06 -19.29 20.43
N CYS A 451 2.45 -18.16 19.85
CA CYS A 451 3.75 -18.00 19.16
C CYS A 451 4.27 -16.57 19.34
N GLU A 452 5.40 -16.23 18.72
CA GLU A 452 6.04 -14.92 18.88
C GLU A 452 5.15 -13.74 18.46
N VAL A 453 4.45 -13.87 17.31
CA VAL A 453 3.71 -12.79 16.64
C VAL A 453 2.25 -13.12 16.26
N GLY A 454 1.75 -14.27 16.72
CA GLY A 454 0.33 -14.64 16.54
C GLY A 454 -0.03 -15.38 15.23
N LEU A 455 0.77 -15.35 14.16
CA LEU A 455 0.43 -15.98 12.88
C LEU A 455 0.43 -17.50 12.91
N LYS A 456 1.47 -18.12 13.49
CA LYS A 456 1.59 -19.58 13.58
C LYS A 456 0.48 -20.17 14.46
N SER A 457 0.19 -19.48 15.58
CA SER A 457 -0.88 -19.88 16.49
C SER A 457 -2.25 -19.75 15.86
N ALA A 458 -2.53 -18.64 15.15
CA ALA A 458 -3.77 -18.47 14.42
C ALA A 458 -3.96 -19.54 13.34
N HIS A 459 -2.93 -19.83 12.55
CA HIS A 459 -2.99 -20.84 11.49
C HIS A 459 -3.27 -22.26 12.03
N LEU A 460 -2.56 -22.66 13.07
CA LEU A 460 -2.81 -23.97 13.68
C LEU A 460 -4.19 -24.04 14.33
N ALA A 461 -4.61 -22.98 15.03
CA ALA A 461 -5.93 -22.94 15.66
C ALA A 461 -7.05 -23.04 14.60
N GLU A 462 -6.90 -22.37 13.46
CA GLU A 462 -7.82 -22.50 12.32
C GLU A 462 -7.92 -23.97 11.84
N LYS A 463 -6.76 -24.63 11.61
CA LYS A 463 -6.73 -26.03 11.20
C LYS A 463 -7.30 -27.00 12.24
N MET A 464 -7.08 -26.73 13.51
CA MET A 464 -7.67 -27.52 14.59
C MET A 464 -9.20 -27.34 14.64
N ARG A 465 -9.71 -26.10 14.51
CA ARG A 465 -11.16 -25.83 14.49
C ARG A 465 -11.83 -26.43 13.25
N GLU A 466 -11.23 -26.36 12.07
CA GLU A 466 -11.70 -27.06 10.86
C GLU A 466 -11.83 -28.58 11.08
N ALA A 467 -10.99 -29.13 11.94
CA ALA A 467 -11.02 -30.56 12.32
C ALA A 467 -11.92 -30.88 13.52
N GLY A 468 -12.65 -29.88 14.06
CA GLY A 468 -13.61 -30.05 15.14
C GLY A 468 -13.03 -29.96 16.56
N PHE A 469 -11.82 -29.38 16.72
CA PHE A 469 -11.26 -29.10 18.04
C PHE A 469 -11.71 -27.74 18.55
N GLU A 470 -11.81 -27.60 19.86
CA GLU A 470 -11.97 -26.30 20.52
C GLU A 470 -10.57 -25.67 20.68
N ALA A 471 -10.22 -24.74 19.79
CA ALA A 471 -8.90 -24.13 19.72
C ALA A 471 -8.99 -22.60 19.62
N PHE A 472 -8.14 -21.90 20.39
CA PHE A 472 -8.11 -20.48 20.53
C PHE A 472 -6.70 -19.94 20.34
N GLN A 473 -6.61 -18.66 19.99
CA GLN A 473 -5.36 -17.90 20.04
C GLN A 473 -5.31 -17.07 21.31
N LEU A 474 -4.17 -17.01 22.01
CA LEU A 474 -4.00 -16.10 23.12
C LEU A 474 -3.76 -14.67 22.66
N LYS A 475 -4.58 -13.74 23.13
CA LYS A 475 -4.42 -12.31 22.88
C LYS A 475 -3.09 -11.79 23.43
N GLY A 476 -2.39 -10.98 22.65
CA GLY A 476 -1.07 -10.48 23.01
C GLY A 476 0.08 -11.51 22.88
N GLY A 477 -0.19 -12.72 22.40
CA GLY A 477 0.82 -13.74 22.14
C GLY A 477 1.72 -14.02 23.37
N LEU A 478 3.05 -14.04 23.17
CA LEU A 478 4.01 -14.29 24.26
C LEU A 478 3.89 -13.28 25.41
N LYS A 479 3.71 -11.99 25.10
CA LYS A 479 3.60 -10.95 26.16
C LYS A 479 2.35 -11.18 27.03
N GLY A 480 1.23 -11.52 26.41
CA GLY A 480 0.02 -11.89 27.12
C GLY A 480 0.23 -13.12 28.00
N LEU A 481 0.90 -14.15 27.47
CA LEU A 481 1.17 -15.38 28.20
C LEU A 481 2.11 -15.14 29.42
N MET A 482 3.13 -14.31 29.28
CA MET A 482 4.01 -13.94 30.41
C MET A 482 3.30 -13.12 31.49
N ALA A 483 2.38 -12.22 31.08
CA ALA A 483 1.59 -11.45 32.03
C ALA A 483 0.66 -12.37 32.84
N LEU A 484 -0.02 -13.32 32.19
CA LEU A 484 -0.88 -14.31 32.87
C LEU A 484 -0.10 -15.17 33.86
N ALA A 485 1.09 -15.65 33.48
CA ALA A 485 1.93 -16.44 34.38
C ALA A 485 2.35 -15.66 35.63
N GLY A 486 2.70 -14.37 35.50
CA GLY A 486 2.99 -13.50 36.62
C GLY A 486 1.79 -13.25 37.52
N GLU A 487 0.58 -13.11 36.97
CA GLU A 487 -0.67 -13.00 37.74
C GLU A 487 -1.00 -14.30 38.49
N GLU A 488 -0.83 -15.46 37.87
CA GLU A 488 -1.07 -16.77 38.50
C GLU A 488 -0.06 -17.04 39.61
N GLU A 489 1.23 -16.72 39.42
CA GLU A 489 2.24 -16.83 40.46
C GLU A 489 1.96 -15.88 41.64
N ALA A 490 1.56 -14.65 41.38
CA ALA A 490 1.17 -13.68 42.40
C ALA A 490 -0.11 -14.13 43.15
N ALA A 491 -1.09 -14.68 42.44
CA ALA A 491 -2.29 -15.21 43.04
C ALA A 491 -2.04 -16.46 43.92
N ALA A 492 -1.10 -17.35 43.49
CA ALA A 492 -0.68 -18.50 44.26
C ALA A 492 0.07 -18.11 45.54
N LEU A 493 0.84 -17.01 45.53
CA LEU A 493 1.52 -16.46 46.70
C LEU A 493 0.56 -15.77 47.67
N LEU A 494 -0.59 -15.28 47.20
CA LEU A 494 -1.61 -14.61 47.98
C LEU A 494 -2.71 -15.58 48.51
N ALA A 495 -2.76 -16.80 47.99
CA ALA A 495 -3.70 -17.81 48.47
C ALA A 495 -3.33 -18.19 49.91
N PRO A 496 -4.30 -18.17 50.89
CA PRO A 496 -4.03 -18.58 52.25
C PRO A 496 -3.58 -20.04 52.23
N ALA A 497 -2.41 -20.31 52.86
CA ALA A 497 -1.95 -21.67 53.09
C ALA A 497 -3.07 -22.46 53.75
N VAL A 498 -3.69 -23.37 53.03
CA VAL A 498 -4.58 -24.36 53.64
C VAL A 498 -3.74 -25.17 54.59
N ARG A 499 -3.85 -24.93 55.90
CA ARG A 499 -3.27 -25.76 56.93
C ARG A 499 -4.10 -27.03 57.01
N ASP A 500 -3.53 -28.14 56.60
CA ASP A 500 -4.01 -29.47 56.93
C ASP A 500 -3.97 -29.72 58.44
#